data_7c120e2955ecbdeaf3fb11617e580737
#
_entry.id   7c120e2955ecbdeaf3fb11617e580737
#
_cell.length_a   1.000
_cell.length_b   1.000
_cell.length_c   1.000
_cell.angle_alpha   90.00
_cell.angle_beta   90.00
_cell.angle_gamma   90.00
#
_symmetry.space_group_name_H-M   'P 1'
#
loop_
_entity.id
_entity.type
_entity.pdbx_description
1 polymer ?
#
loop_
_entity_poly.entity_id
_entity_poly.type
_entity_poly.pdbx_seq_one_letter_code
_entity_poly.pdbx_strand_id
1 'polypeptide(L)'
;MKIAIVSIGNELLSGDTTNTNATWIGKKLTDIGCTVIQQITIPDQAIPISNSLAQQCVLSPDFVIITGGLGPTDDDITRKTLFDFVGAESIFDEEYWAILSKRFKRFGMDIPDSNRNQALIPTNGDIIPNPVGSARGSKFDYNGTFLISLPGVPAEMEAMMKESIIPMILEMGVKPKSIKTIRTAGIPESALIEQIASATQKN
;
A
#
# COMPACT_ATOMS: atom_id res chain seq x y z
N MET A 1 2.40 -10.08 -12.72
CA MET A 1 1.60 -8.90 -12.32
C MET A 1 2.49 -7.68 -12.18
N LYS A 2 2.05 -6.54 -12.68
CA LYS A 2 2.73 -5.24 -12.60
C LYS A 2 2.14 -4.45 -11.44
N ILE A 3 2.97 -3.90 -10.59
CA ILE A 3 2.56 -3.16 -9.39
C ILE A 3 3.20 -1.78 -9.40
N ALA A 4 2.41 -0.75 -9.11
CA ALA A 4 2.92 0.57 -8.75
C ALA A 4 2.71 0.82 -7.24
N ILE A 5 3.63 1.53 -6.61
CA ILE A 5 3.57 1.87 -5.18
C ILE A 5 3.59 3.39 -5.04
N VAL A 6 2.62 3.92 -4.31
CA VAL A 6 2.49 5.34 -4.00
C VAL A 6 2.55 5.52 -2.50
N SER A 7 3.58 6.19 -2.01
CA SER A 7 3.72 6.57 -0.60
C SER A 7 3.30 8.02 -0.41
N ILE A 8 2.44 8.26 0.56
CA ILE A 8 1.92 9.58 0.87
C ILE A 8 2.43 9.99 2.24
N GLY A 9 3.11 11.13 2.31
CA GLY A 9 3.67 11.66 3.57
C GLY A 9 4.65 12.80 3.32
N ASN A 10 4.39 13.94 3.94
CA ASN A 10 5.28 15.10 3.88
C ASN A 10 6.62 14.80 4.55
N GLU A 11 6.63 14.00 5.64
CA GLU A 11 7.82 13.57 6.37
C GLU A 11 8.73 12.65 5.54
N LEU A 12 8.16 11.96 4.56
CA LEU A 12 8.92 11.14 3.61
C LEU A 12 9.65 12.02 2.58
N LEU A 13 9.01 13.11 2.16
CA LEU A 13 9.57 14.05 1.20
C LEU A 13 10.64 14.94 1.82
N SER A 14 10.44 15.38 3.08
CA SER A 14 11.45 16.17 3.81
C SER A 14 12.68 15.36 4.20
N GLY A 15 12.57 14.02 4.21
CA GLY A 15 13.63 13.12 4.65
C GLY A 15 13.68 12.91 6.16
N ASP A 16 12.70 13.43 6.90
CA ASP A 16 12.60 13.21 8.35
C ASP A 16 12.34 11.75 8.68
N THR A 17 11.69 11.02 7.75
CA THR A 17 11.40 9.59 7.87
C THR A 17 11.82 8.84 6.60
N THR A 18 12.49 7.70 6.78
CA THR A 18 12.81 6.80 5.66
C THR A 18 11.56 6.03 5.23
N ASN A 19 11.32 5.96 3.92
CA ASN A 19 10.21 5.20 3.35
C ASN A 19 10.44 3.68 3.45
N THR A 20 10.25 3.13 4.64
CA THR A 20 10.39 1.70 4.89
C THR A 20 9.22 0.89 4.32
N ASN A 21 8.02 1.48 4.24
CA ASN A 21 6.83 0.83 3.69
C ASN A 21 7.02 0.45 2.23
N ALA A 22 7.42 1.40 1.36
CA ALA A 22 7.65 1.11 -0.05
C ALA A 22 8.74 0.05 -0.26
N THR A 23 9.81 0.10 0.54
CA THR A 23 10.88 -0.89 0.51
C THR A 23 10.37 -2.28 0.87
N TRP A 24 9.59 -2.39 1.95
CA TRP A 24 9.03 -3.66 2.41
C TRP A 24 8.01 -4.23 1.44
N ILE A 25 7.04 -3.40 0.98
CA ILE A 25 6.01 -3.80 0.00
C ILE A 25 6.69 -4.28 -1.29
N GLY A 26 7.63 -3.49 -1.83
CA GLY A 26 8.34 -3.80 -3.06
C GLY A 26 9.08 -5.13 -2.97
N LYS A 27 9.79 -5.36 -1.85
CA LYS A 27 10.49 -6.63 -1.61
C LYS A 27 9.50 -7.80 -1.56
N LYS A 28 8.44 -7.72 -0.75
CA LYS A 28 7.46 -8.80 -0.58
C LYS A 28 6.75 -9.15 -1.88
N LEU A 29 6.35 -8.16 -2.66
CA LEU A 29 5.70 -8.39 -3.95
C LEU A 29 6.65 -9.00 -4.98
N THR A 30 7.91 -8.59 -4.99
CA THR A 30 8.93 -9.20 -5.85
C THR A 30 9.20 -10.64 -5.45
N ASP A 31 9.29 -10.95 -4.15
CA ASP A 31 9.51 -12.30 -3.63
C ASP A 31 8.41 -13.28 -4.08
N ILE A 32 7.16 -12.82 -4.22
CA ILE A 32 6.05 -13.64 -4.73
C ILE A 32 5.91 -13.65 -6.25
N GLY A 33 6.78 -12.96 -6.99
CA GLY A 33 6.84 -13.00 -8.46
C GLY A 33 6.16 -11.84 -9.18
N CYS A 34 5.72 -10.80 -8.47
CA CYS A 34 5.27 -9.57 -9.07
C CYS A 34 6.43 -8.73 -9.60
N THR A 35 6.13 -7.81 -10.50
CA THR A 35 7.07 -6.81 -11.01
C THR A 35 6.65 -5.44 -10.52
N VAL A 36 7.42 -4.84 -9.63
CA VAL A 36 7.22 -3.44 -9.23
C VAL A 36 7.76 -2.56 -10.36
N ILE A 37 6.86 -1.83 -11.03
CA ILE A 37 7.21 -1.00 -12.19
C ILE A 37 7.53 0.44 -11.80
N GLN A 38 6.99 0.91 -10.66
CA GLN A 38 7.25 2.25 -10.16
C GLN A 38 7.03 2.33 -8.64
N GLN A 39 7.85 3.16 -7.99
CA GLN A 39 7.64 3.61 -6.61
C GLN A 39 7.78 5.13 -6.59
N ILE A 40 6.82 5.82 -6.02
CA ILE A 40 6.83 7.28 -5.90
C ILE A 40 6.42 7.70 -4.48
N THR A 41 6.91 8.86 -4.07
CA THR A 41 6.50 9.52 -2.83
C THR A 41 5.90 10.88 -3.18
N ILE A 42 4.74 11.19 -2.59
CA ILE A 42 4.00 12.41 -2.86
C ILE A 42 3.53 13.06 -1.54
N PRO A 43 3.23 14.37 -1.55
CA PRO A 43 2.74 15.07 -0.37
C PRO A 43 1.28 14.70 -0.04
N ASP A 44 0.89 14.91 1.23
CA ASP A 44 -0.49 14.79 1.72
C ASP A 44 -1.34 15.96 1.22
N GLN A 45 -1.65 15.96 -0.07
CA GLN A 45 -2.46 16.98 -0.74
C GLN A 45 -3.34 16.35 -1.80
N ALA A 46 -4.61 16.76 -1.89
CA ALA A 46 -5.61 16.13 -2.76
C ALA A 46 -5.20 16.15 -4.25
N ILE A 47 -4.69 17.27 -4.76
CA ILE A 47 -4.30 17.42 -6.17
C ILE A 47 -3.10 16.51 -6.52
N PRO A 48 -1.97 16.51 -5.78
CA PRO A 48 -0.89 15.54 -5.98
C PRO A 48 -1.33 14.08 -5.92
N ILE A 49 -2.21 13.72 -4.97
CA ILE A 49 -2.73 12.36 -4.85
C ILE A 49 -3.53 11.99 -6.11
N SER A 50 -4.52 12.79 -6.49
CA SER A 50 -5.36 12.51 -7.68
C SER A 50 -4.53 12.44 -8.97
N ASN A 51 -3.61 13.39 -9.17
CA ASN A 51 -2.72 13.40 -10.34
C ASN A 51 -1.82 12.15 -10.38
N SER A 52 -1.28 11.76 -9.23
CA SER A 52 -0.46 10.56 -9.12
C SER A 52 -1.26 9.31 -9.47
N LEU A 53 -2.47 9.15 -8.93
CA LEU A 53 -3.34 8.01 -9.24
C LEU A 53 -3.64 7.93 -10.74
N ALA A 54 -3.99 9.07 -11.37
CA ALA A 54 -4.21 9.13 -12.81
C ALA A 54 -2.97 8.71 -13.61
N GLN A 55 -1.78 9.22 -13.24
CA GLN A 55 -0.53 8.86 -13.89
C GLN A 55 -0.18 7.38 -13.73
N GLN A 56 -0.39 6.81 -12.53
CA GLN A 56 -0.15 5.39 -12.32
C GLN A 56 -1.10 4.52 -13.14
N CYS A 57 -2.38 4.88 -13.24
CA CYS A 57 -3.35 4.15 -14.06
C CYS A 57 -3.00 4.14 -15.55
N VAL A 58 -2.39 5.22 -16.08
CA VAL A 58 -1.89 5.27 -17.48
C VAL A 58 -0.85 4.18 -17.77
N LEU A 59 -0.05 3.79 -16.78
CA LEU A 59 0.93 2.71 -16.91
C LEU A 59 0.29 1.32 -16.99
N SER A 60 -1.03 1.24 -16.80
CA SER A 60 -1.83 0.02 -16.81
C SER A 60 -1.21 -1.08 -15.92
N PRO A 61 -0.95 -0.81 -14.64
CA PRO A 61 -0.55 -1.85 -13.69
C PRO A 61 -1.77 -2.70 -13.32
N ASP A 62 -1.52 -3.91 -12.84
CA ASP A 62 -2.57 -4.74 -12.25
C ASP A 62 -3.00 -4.14 -10.89
N PHE A 63 -2.06 -3.54 -10.14
CA PHE A 63 -2.30 -2.93 -8.84
C PHE A 63 -1.56 -1.61 -8.67
N VAL A 64 -2.22 -0.65 -8.00
CA VAL A 64 -1.59 0.51 -7.37
C VAL A 64 -1.76 0.37 -5.86
N ILE A 65 -0.67 0.16 -5.15
CA ILE A 65 -0.65 0.10 -3.67
C ILE A 65 -0.32 1.49 -3.14
N ILE A 66 -1.25 2.05 -2.39
CA ILE A 66 -1.16 3.38 -1.79
C ILE A 66 -0.94 3.19 -0.29
N THR A 67 0.04 3.86 0.31
CA THR A 67 0.29 3.80 1.77
C THR A 67 0.49 5.18 2.35
N GLY A 68 -0.19 5.48 3.45
CA GLY A 68 -0.18 6.76 4.17
C GLY A 68 -1.50 7.53 4.08
N GLY A 69 -1.69 8.51 4.96
CA GLY A 69 -2.83 9.42 5.00
C GLY A 69 -4.20 8.79 5.27
N LEU A 70 -4.25 7.68 6.04
CA LEU A 70 -5.51 7.02 6.45
C LEU A 70 -5.85 7.20 7.93
N GLY A 71 -5.09 7.97 8.67
CA GLY A 71 -5.35 8.26 10.08
C GLY A 71 -6.61 9.09 10.32
N PRO A 72 -6.82 9.52 11.58
CA PRO A 72 -8.01 10.27 11.97
C PRO A 72 -7.86 11.79 11.89
N THR A 73 -6.69 12.32 11.54
CA THR A 73 -6.42 13.75 11.54
C THR A 73 -6.87 14.43 10.25
N ASP A 74 -6.98 15.74 10.26
CA ASP A 74 -7.41 16.53 9.10
C ASP A 74 -6.42 16.43 7.93
N ASP A 75 -5.16 16.09 8.22
CA ASP A 75 -4.11 15.87 7.23
C ASP A 75 -4.25 14.51 6.53
N ASP A 76 -5.02 13.58 7.11
CA ASP A 76 -5.23 12.23 6.56
C ASP A 76 -6.31 12.26 5.47
N ILE A 77 -5.97 12.80 4.32
CA ILE A 77 -6.90 13.06 3.22
C ILE A 77 -6.94 11.95 2.16
N THR A 78 -6.07 10.94 2.25
CA THR A 78 -5.95 9.88 1.24
C THR A 78 -7.26 9.16 0.98
N ARG A 79 -8.01 8.77 2.04
CA ARG A 79 -9.29 8.08 1.90
C ARG A 79 -10.30 8.92 1.11
N LYS A 80 -10.50 10.16 1.52
CA LYS A 80 -11.44 11.05 0.83
C LYS A 80 -11.04 11.27 -0.63
N THR A 81 -9.76 11.56 -0.87
CA THR A 81 -9.27 11.84 -2.23
C THR A 81 -9.37 10.61 -3.13
N LEU A 82 -9.11 9.40 -2.60
CA LEU A 82 -9.26 8.16 -3.35
C LEU A 82 -10.74 7.89 -3.68
N PHE A 83 -11.65 8.09 -2.73
CA PHE A 83 -13.09 7.94 -2.97
C PHE A 83 -13.58 8.93 -4.04
N ASP A 84 -13.21 10.20 -3.93
CA ASP A 84 -13.52 11.23 -4.93
C ASP A 84 -12.96 10.85 -6.32
N PHE A 85 -11.74 10.31 -6.38
CA PHE A 85 -11.07 9.89 -7.63
C PHE A 85 -11.81 8.77 -8.35
N VAL A 86 -12.32 7.78 -7.60
CA VAL A 86 -13.05 6.64 -8.18
C VAL A 86 -14.56 6.88 -8.28
N GLY A 87 -15.05 8.05 -7.88
CA GLY A 87 -16.47 8.39 -7.88
C GLY A 87 -17.29 7.62 -6.84
N ALA A 88 -16.67 7.24 -5.72
CA ALA A 88 -17.34 6.60 -4.60
C ALA A 88 -17.92 7.62 -3.64
N GLU A 89 -19.14 7.43 -3.18
CA GLU A 89 -19.69 8.14 -2.03
C GLU A 89 -19.27 7.45 -0.73
N SER A 90 -19.27 8.22 0.37
CA SER A 90 -18.96 7.71 1.69
C SER A 90 -20.22 7.33 2.45
N ILE A 91 -20.26 6.14 3.02
CA ILE A 91 -21.30 5.69 3.96
C ILE A 91 -20.66 5.56 5.33
N PHE A 92 -21.38 5.99 6.36
CA PHE A 92 -20.92 5.81 7.73
C PHE A 92 -21.27 4.41 8.25
N ASP A 93 -20.25 3.68 8.72
CA ASP A 93 -20.36 2.33 9.27
C ASP A 93 -20.58 2.41 10.79
N GLU A 94 -21.84 2.38 11.20
CA GLU A 94 -22.25 2.44 12.60
C GLU A 94 -21.72 1.25 13.42
N GLU A 95 -21.63 0.07 12.84
CA GLU A 95 -21.09 -1.12 13.52
C GLU A 95 -19.61 -0.93 13.84
N TYR A 96 -18.84 -0.48 12.85
CA TYR A 96 -17.42 -0.24 13.06
C TYR A 96 -17.18 0.92 14.02
N TRP A 97 -18.00 1.98 13.96
CA TRP A 97 -17.95 3.06 14.94
C TRP A 97 -18.18 2.57 16.38
N ALA A 98 -19.14 1.68 16.57
CA ALA A 98 -19.40 1.07 17.88
C ALA A 98 -18.20 0.22 18.35
N ILE A 99 -17.53 -0.50 17.44
CA ILE A 99 -16.31 -1.26 17.76
C ILE A 99 -15.19 -0.32 18.18
N LEU A 100 -14.94 0.75 17.43
CA LEU A 100 -13.91 1.74 17.76
C LEU A 100 -14.20 2.42 19.12
N SER A 101 -15.44 2.87 19.33
CA SER A 101 -15.86 3.50 20.59
C SER A 101 -15.66 2.58 21.80
N LYS A 102 -15.99 1.28 21.64
CA LYS A 102 -15.76 0.29 22.68
C LYS A 102 -14.25 0.06 22.94
N ARG A 103 -13.43 0.14 21.90
CA ARG A 103 -11.97 0.00 22.01
C ARG A 103 -11.38 1.17 22.82
N PHE A 104 -11.78 2.42 22.53
CA PHE A 104 -11.34 3.59 23.28
C PHE A 104 -11.78 3.54 24.75
N LYS A 105 -13.01 3.13 25.01
CA LYS A 105 -13.54 2.97 26.39
C LYS A 105 -12.75 1.97 27.24
N ARG A 106 -12.17 0.91 26.61
CA ARG A 106 -11.29 -0.03 27.35
C ARG A 106 -10.02 0.63 27.89
N PHE A 107 -9.58 1.73 27.28
CA PHE A 107 -8.45 2.53 27.74
C PHE A 107 -8.88 3.72 28.61
N GLY A 108 -10.16 3.76 29.02
CA GLY A 108 -10.70 4.84 29.85
C GLY A 108 -10.89 6.18 29.12
N MET A 109 -10.97 6.16 27.78
CA MET A 109 -11.09 7.35 26.94
C MET A 109 -12.39 7.32 26.14
N ASP A 110 -12.95 8.49 25.88
CA ASP A 110 -13.97 8.65 24.83
C ASP A 110 -13.28 8.78 23.46
N ILE A 111 -13.94 8.25 22.43
CA ILE A 111 -13.41 8.35 21.06
C ILE A 111 -13.56 9.79 20.56
N PRO A 112 -12.48 10.42 20.07
CA PRO A 112 -12.55 11.75 19.46
C PRO A 112 -13.40 11.75 18.19
N ASP A 113 -14.12 12.87 17.95
CA ASP A 113 -14.93 13.02 16.72
C ASP A 113 -14.11 12.91 15.43
N SER A 114 -12.85 13.31 15.45
CA SER A 114 -11.95 13.14 14.31
C SER A 114 -11.82 11.68 13.83
N ASN A 115 -12.03 10.71 14.74
CA ASN A 115 -12.01 9.28 14.37
C ASN A 115 -13.23 8.85 13.53
N ARG A 116 -14.26 9.72 13.34
CA ARG A 116 -15.42 9.38 12.50
C ARG A 116 -15.04 9.07 11.06
N ASN A 117 -13.99 9.71 10.53
CA ASN A 117 -13.48 9.43 9.19
C ASN A 117 -13.01 7.97 9.01
N GLN A 118 -12.57 7.31 10.09
CA GLN A 118 -12.15 5.90 10.07
C GLN A 118 -13.33 4.92 9.95
N ALA A 119 -14.55 5.38 10.28
CA ALA A 119 -15.77 4.61 10.11
C ALA A 119 -16.44 4.83 8.75
N LEU A 120 -15.83 5.59 7.84
CA LEU A 120 -16.34 5.76 6.49
C LEU A 120 -15.96 4.56 5.60
N ILE A 121 -16.95 4.07 4.84
CA ILE A 121 -16.79 3.03 3.84
C ILE A 121 -17.27 3.53 2.47
N PRO A 122 -16.73 3.03 1.35
CA PRO A 122 -17.15 3.45 0.02
C PRO A 122 -18.41 2.75 -0.43
N THR A 123 -19.19 3.40 -1.32
CA THR A 123 -20.39 2.82 -1.94
C THR A 123 -20.08 1.77 -3.03
N ASN A 124 -18.90 1.84 -3.65
CA ASN A 124 -18.52 1.02 -4.81
C ASN A 124 -17.11 0.41 -4.68
N GLY A 125 -16.77 -0.09 -3.51
CA GLY A 125 -15.46 -0.72 -3.26
C GLY A 125 -15.54 -1.64 -2.04
N ASP A 126 -14.45 -2.34 -1.80
CA ASP A 126 -14.32 -3.25 -0.67
C ASP A 126 -13.46 -2.63 0.43
N ILE A 127 -13.79 -2.93 1.67
CA ILE A 127 -12.97 -2.60 2.83
C ILE A 127 -11.93 -3.68 3.06
N ILE A 128 -10.68 -3.25 3.29
CA ILE A 128 -9.61 -4.14 3.74
C ILE A 128 -9.50 -3.99 5.26
N PRO A 129 -9.77 -5.05 6.03
CA PRO A 129 -9.72 -4.99 7.48
C PRO A 129 -8.29 -4.75 7.97
N ASN A 130 -8.18 -4.01 9.07
CA ASN A 130 -6.92 -3.80 9.78
C ASN A 130 -6.91 -4.64 11.06
N PRO A 131 -6.13 -5.72 11.13
CA PRO A 131 -6.13 -6.61 12.30
C PRO A 131 -5.40 -6.02 13.52
N VAL A 132 -4.54 -5.01 13.29
CA VAL A 132 -3.68 -4.42 14.33
C VAL A 132 -4.20 -3.07 14.80
N GLY A 133 -4.61 -2.21 13.87
CA GLY A 133 -4.99 -0.82 14.11
C GLY A 133 -6.46 -0.52 13.86
N SER A 134 -6.75 0.79 13.70
CA SER A 134 -8.10 1.30 13.43
C SER A 134 -8.28 1.82 12.00
N ALA A 135 -7.20 2.11 11.29
CA ALA A 135 -7.28 2.62 9.94
C ALA A 135 -7.50 1.48 8.94
N ARG A 136 -8.77 1.21 8.60
CA ARG A 136 -9.11 0.25 7.54
C ARG A 136 -8.67 0.77 6.18
N GLY A 137 -8.20 -0.13 5.32
CA GLY A 137 -7.92 0.15 3.92
C GLY A 137 -9.16 0.03 3.05
N SER A 138 -9.00 0.34 1.77
CA SER A 138 -10.02 0.14 0.76
C SER A 138 -9.42 -0.43 -0.54
N LYS A 139 -10.25 -1.15 -1.30
CA LYS A 139 -9.90 -1.71 -2.60
C LYS A 139 -10.96 -1.30 -3.62
N PHE A 140 -10.53 -0.82 -4.77
CA PHE A 140 -11.37 -0.47 -5.90
C PHE A 140 -10.87 -1.13 -7.17
N ASP A 141 -11.77 -1.58 -8.03
CA ASP A 141 -11.45 -1.86 -9.43
C ASP A 141 -11.71 -0.58 -10.24
N TYR A 142 -10.63 0.02 -10.71
CA TYR A 142 -10.68 1.22 -11.54
C TYR A 142 -10.13 0.92 -12.93
N ASN A 143 -11.04 0.67 -13.88
CA ASN A 143 -10.71 0.34 -15.28
C ASN A 143 -9.74 -0.84 -15.43
N GLY A 144 -9.89 -1.86 -14.60
CA GLY A 144 -9.05 -3.06 -14.61
C GLY A 144 -7.73 -2.93 -13.82
N THR A 145 -7.51 -1.82 -13.14
CA THR A 145 -6.43 -1.63 -12.16
C THR A 145 -7.01 -1.64 -10.75
N PHE A 146 -6.50 -2.48 -9.88
CA PHE A 146 -6.88 -2.47 -8.46
C PHE A 146 -6.15 -1.36 -7.71
N LEU A 147 -6.90 -0.37 -7.21
CA LEU A 147 -6.39 0.67 -6.33
C LEU A 147 -6.58 0.21 -4.88
N ILE A 148 -5.49 0.09 -4.13
CA ILE A 148 -5.50 -0.40 -2.76
C ILE A 148 -4.89 0.66 -1.84
N SER A 149 -5.63 1.11 -0.82
CA SER A 149 -5.11 2.00 0.20
C SER A 149 -4.80 1.27 1.50
N LEU A 150 -3.65 1.57 2.08
CA LEU A 150 -3.13 1.00 3.32
C LEU A 150 -2.64 2.12 4.25
N PRO A 151 -2.66 1.91 5.58
CA PRO A 151 -2.15 2.89 6.53
C PRO A 151 -0.65 3.14 6.38
N GLY A 152 -0.19 4.30 6.89
CA GLY A 152 1.22 4.66 6.95
C GLY A 152 2.00 3.94 8.05
N VAL A 153 1.33 3.52 9.12
CA VAL A 153 1.95 2.79 10.24
C VAL A 153 2.50 1.44 9.75
N PRO A 154 3.82 1.18 9.83
CA PRO A 154 4.42 -0.02 9.22
C PRO A 154 3.81 -1.33 9.71
N ALA A 155 3.59 -1.48 11.01
CA ALA A 155 3.02 -2.70 11.59
C ALA A 155 1.60 -3.00 11.07
N GLU A 156 0.77 -1.97 10.88
CA GLU A 156 -0.58 -2.09 10.34
C GLU A 156 -0.53 -2.46 8.85
N MET A 157 0.25 -1.71 8.07
CA MET A 157 0.45 -1.96 6.64
C MET A 157 0.95 -3.38 6.38
N GLU A 158 1.97 -3.83 7.14
CA GLU A 158 2.52 -5.19 7.00
C GLU A 158 1.50 -6.29 7.30
N ALA A 159 0.69 -6.11 8.37
CA ALA A 159 -0.34 -7.07 8.75
C ALA A 159 -1.40 -7.17 7.63
N MET A 160 -1.90 -6.03 7.14
CA MET A 160 -2.88 -5.99 6.06
C MET A 160 -2.35 -6.59 4.75
N MET A 161 -1.10 -6.30 4.41
CA MET A 161 -0.44 -6.93 3.26
C MET A 161 -0.37 -8.45 3.40
N LYS A 162 0.04 -8.97 4.58
CA LYS A 162 0.19 -10.40 4.83
C LYS A 162 -1.14 -11.14 4.87
N GLU A 163 -2.15 -10.55 5.48
CA GLU A 163 -3.44 -11.22 5.73
C GLU A 163 -4.44 -11.05 4.60
N SER A 164 -4.35 -9.98 3.81
CA SER A 164 -5.34 -9.68 2.77
C SER A 164 -4.75 -9.58 1.37
N ILE A 165 -3.73 -8.75 1.18
CA ILE A 165 -3.30 -8.37 -0.18
C ILE A 165 -2.44 -9.46 -0.84
N ILE A 166 -1.45 -10.00 -0.12
CA ILE A 166 -0.59 -11.06 -0.66
C ILE A 166 -1.40 -12.32 -0.99
N PRO A 167 -2.29 -12.83 -0.12
CA PRO A 167 -3.17 -13.95 -0.46
C PRO A 167 -4.01 -13.69 -1.71
N MET A 168 -4.67 -12.52 -1.80
CA MET A 168 -5.47 -12.13 -2.95
C MET A 168 -4.63 -12.15 -4.26
N ILE A 169 -3.42 -11.61 -4.24
CA ILE A 169 -2.53 -11.61 -5.41
C ILE A 169 -2.13 -13.04 -5.81
N LEU A 170 -1.86 -13.91 -4.84
CA LEU A 170 -1.52 -15.31 -5.10
C LEU A 170 -2.70 -16.10 -5.69
N GLU A 171 -3.92 -15.88 -5.21
CA GLU A 171 -5.15 -16.45 -5.75
C GLU A 171 -5.40 -16.04 -7.21
N MET A 172 -4.94 -14.86 -7.62
CA MET A 172 -4.99 -14.41 -9.03
C MET A 172 -3.96 -15.11 -9.93
N GLY A 173 -3.23 -16.11 -9.42
CA GLY A 173 -2.36 -16.98 -10.22
C GLY A 173 -0.93 -16.49 -10.42
N VAL A 174 -0.46 -15.55 -9.62
CA VAL A 174 0.96 -15.17 -9.59
C VAL A 174 1.79 -16.36 -9.09
N LYS A 175 2.82 -16.71 -9.86
CA LYS A 175 3.73 -17.78 -9.48
C LYS A 175 5.00 -17.18 -8.88
N PRO A 176 5.36 -17.59 -7.65
CA PRO A 176 6.62 -17.17 -7.04
C PRO A 176 7.80 -17.47 -7.95
N LYS A 177 8.66 -16.50 -8.16
CA LYS A 177 9.93 -16.70 -8.85
C LYS A 177 10.95 -17.21 -7.84
N SER A 178 11.69 -18.26 -8.21
CA SER A 178 12.84 -18.70 -7.41
C SER A 178 13.97 -17.69 -7.58
N ILE A 179 14.12 -16.78 -6.63
CA ILE A 179 15.19 -15.79 -6.60
C ILE A 179 16.26 -16.28 -5.64
N LYS A 180 17.47 -16.49 -6.13
CA LYS A 180 18.65 -16.77 -5.28
C LYS A 180 19.57 -15.56 -5.30
N THR A 181 19.77 -14.94 -4.16
CA THR A 181 20.73 -13.85 -4.00
C THR A 181 22.06 -14.39 -3.51
N ILE A 182 23.11 -14.20 -4.27
CA ILE A 182 24.49 -14.52 -3.87
C ILE A 182 25.18 -13.20 -3.55
N ARG A 183 25.65 -13.06 -2.32
CA ARG A 183 26.46 -11.90 -1.93
C ARG A 183 27.93 -12.24 -2.10
N THR A 184 28.67 -11.40 -2.79
CA THR A 184 30.10 -11.51 -3.00
C THR A 184 30.81 -10.31 -2.40
N ALA A 185 32.07 -10.51 -1.96
CA ALA A 185 32.93 -9.44 -1.47
C ALA A 185 34.34 -9.63 -2.04
N GLY A 186 35.07 -8.52 -2.26
CA GLY A 186 36.47 -8.55 -2.70
C GLY A 186 36.68 -8.86 -4.19
N ILE A 187 35.62 -8.98 -4.97
CA ILE A 187 35.68 -9.20 -6.41
C ILE A 187 35.01 -8.03 -7.14
N PRO A 188 35.64 -7.37 -8.11
CA PRO A 188 35.00 -6.38 -8.98
C PRO A 188 33.83 -6.99 -9.75
N GLU A 189 32.75 -6.23 -9.97
CA GLU A 189 31.54 -6.70 -10.68
C GLU A 189 31.86 -7.27 -12.08
N SER A 190 32.76 -6.60 -12.85
CA SER A 190 33.16 -7.05 -14.16
C SER A 190 33.81 -8.44 -14.12
N ALA A 191 34.70 -8.70 -13.18
CA ALA A 191 35.37 -10.02 -13.04
C ALA A 191 34.37 -11.10 -12.58
N LEU A 192 33.39 -10.74 -11.73
CA LEU A 192 32.32 -11.64 -11.31
C LEU A 192 31.44 -12.06 -12.50
N ILE A 193 31.06 -11.09 -13.36
CA ILE A 193 30.25 -11.38 -14.56
C ILE A 193 30.96 -12.36 -15.47
N GLU A 194 32.27 -12.22 -15.73
CA GLU A 194 33.03 -13.16 -16.54
C GLU A 194 33.02 -14.58 -15.95
N GLN A 195 33.16 -14.69 -14.63
CA GLN A 195 33.15 -16.00 -13.94
C GLN A 195 31.78 -16.70 -14.00
N ILE A 196 30.67 -15.96 -13.95
CA ILE A 196 29.32 -16.53 -13.96
C ILE A 196 28.72 -16.62 -15.38
N ALA A 197 29.33 -15.97 -16.41
CA ALA A 197 28.80 -15.92 -17.77
C ALA A 197 28.54 -17.34 -18.33
N SER A 198 29.42 -18.30 -18.04
CA SER A 198 29.26 -19.70 -18.44
C SER A 198 28.08 -20.41 -17.76
N ALA A 199 27.64 -19.93 -16.59
CA ALA A 199 26.50 -20.46 -15.85
C ALA A 199 25.17 -19.84 -16.29
N THR A 200 25.18 -18.58 -16.75
CA THR A 200 23.97 -17.84 -17.20
C THR A 200 23.58 -18.15 -18.64
N GLN A 201 24.47 -18.66 -19.46
CA GLN A 201 24.20 -19.05 -20.88
C GLN A 201 23.52 -20.43 -21.02
N LYS A 202 23.37 -21.19 -19.95
CA LYS A 202 22.81 -22.57 -19.98
C LYS A 202 21.33 -22.67 -19.56
N ASN A 203 20.61 -21.54 -19.43
CA ASN A 203 19.17 -21.53 -19.10
C ASN A 203 18.35 -20.85 -20.19
#